data_dd2fa33795f5ae9f0c08f947fee9b0bb
#
_entry.id   dd2fa33795f5ae9f0c08f947fee9b0bb
#
_cell.length_a   1.000
_cell.length_b   1.000
_cell.length_c   1.000
_cell.angle_alpha   90.00
_cell.angle_beta   90.00
_cell.angle_gamma   90.00
#
_symmetry.space_group_name_H-M   'P 1'
#
loop_
_entity.id
_entity.type
_entity.pdbx_description
1 polymer ?
#
loop_
_entity_poly.entity_id
_entity_poly.type
_entity_poly.pdbx_seq_one_letter_code
_entity_poly.pdbx_strand_id
1 'polypeptide(L)' 'MKGLKGKTVVVTGTLPTLSRDEAEALIARHGGRAASSVSKKTSFVLAGEKAGSKLTKAESLGIPVIDEAAFLKMLE' A
#
# COMPACT_ATOMS: atom_id res chain seq x y z
N MET A 1 1.84 -1.02 -16.79
CA MET A 1 3.04 -0.80 -15.99
C MET A 1 3.10 -1.77 -14.83
N LYS A 2 4.15 -2.53 -14.72
CA LYS A 2 4.21 -3.64 -13.77
C LYS A 2 5.07 -3.38 -12.54
N GLY A 3 5.75 -2.28 -12.49
CA GLY A 3 6.67 -2.02 -11.39
C GLY A 3 6.18 -0.93 -10.46
N LEU A 4 6.81 -0.89 -9.31
CA LEU A 4 6.54 0.12 -8.30
C LEU A 4 7.75 1.03 -8.09
N LYS A 5 8.64 1.05 -9.07
CA LYS A 5 9.89 1.81 -8.96
C LYS A 5 9.61 3.28 -8.65
N GLY A 6 10.23 3.77 -7.59
CA GLY A 6 10.06 5.15 -7.16
C GLY A 6 8.76 5.44 -6.43
N LYS A 7 7.95 4.43 -6.19
CA LYS A 7 6.68 4.61 -5.48
C LYS A 7 6.80 4.21 -4.02
N THR A 8 6.09 4.94 -3.18
CA THR A 8 6.03 4.65 -1.74
C THR A 8 4.63 4.14 -1.42
N VAL A 9 4.57 2.97 -0.78
CA VAL A 9 3.32 2.32 -0.45
C VAL A 9 3.23 2.13 1.06
N VAL A 10 2.09 2.47 1.62
CA VAL A 10 1.83 2.21 3.04
C VAL A 10 0.85 1.05 3.14
N VAL A 11 1.22 0.03 3.91
CA VAL A 11 0.36 -1.12 4.15
C VAL A 11 -0.31 -0.94 5.49
N THR A 12 -1.63 -1.01 5.52
CA THR A 12 -2.39 -0.83 6.75
C THR A 12 -3.54 -1.82 6.83
N GLY A 13 -3.90 -2.23 8.04
CA GLY A 13 -4.96 -3.19 8.25
C GLY A 13 -4.49 -4.62 8.02
N THR A 14 -5.43 -5.53 7.93
CA THR A 14 -5.16 -6.96 7.72
C THR A 14 -5.62 -7.37 6.33
N LEU A 15 -4.68 -7.86 5.53
CA LEU A 15 -4.98 -8.31 4.18
C LEU A 15 -5.52 -9.74 4.20
N PRO A 16 -6.46 -10.07 3.30
CA PRO A 16 -7.08 -11.41 3.32
C PRO A 16 -6.15 -12.56 2.99
N THR A 17 -5.20 -12.38 2.09
CA THR A 17 -4.32 -13.47 1.68
C THR A 17 -2.82 -13.20 1.91
N LEU A 18 -2.47 -11.98 2.25
CA LEU A 18 -1.07 -11.61 2.48
C LEU A 18 -0.89 -11.10 3.91
N SER A 19 0.23 -11.45 4.51
CA SER A 19 0.62 -10.78 5.74
C SER A 19 1.23 -9.44 5.38
N ARG A 20 1.37 -8.56 6.37
CA ARG A 20 2.00 -7.27 6.15
C ARG A 20 3.42 -7.44 5.61
N ASP A 21 4.17 -8.38 6.18
CA ASP A 21 5.53 -8.64 5.74
C ASP A 21 5.57 -9.11 4.29
N GLU A 22 4.63 -9.96 3.90
CA GLU A 22 4.55 -10.42 2.53
C GLU A 22 4.24 -9.27 1.57
N ALA A 23 3.31 -8.41 1.95
CA ALA A 23 2.97 -7.26 1.12
C ALA A 23 4.16 -6.32 0.95
N GLU A 24 4.89 -6.07 2.04
CA GLU A 24 6.07 -5.23 1.98
C GLU A 24 7.17 -5.85 1.12
N ALA A 25 7.32 -7.16 1.20
CA ALA A 25 8.29 -7.87 0.37
C ALA A 25 7.95 -7.73 -1.12
N LEU A 26 6.67 -7.84 -1.47
CA LEU A 26 6.23 -7.67 -2.85
C LEU A 26 6.50 -6.26 -3.35
N ILE A 27 6.26 -5.27 -2.51
CA ILE A 27 6.55 -3.88 -2.86
C ILE A 27 8.03 -3.71 -3.19
N ALA A 28 8.88 -4.24 -2.32
CA ALA A 28 10.32 -4.14 -2.53
C ALA A 28 10.79 -4.88 -3.78
N ARG A 29 10.21 -6.05 -4.03
CA ARG A 29 10.57 -6.85 -5.21
C ARG A 29 10.25 -6.13 -6.51
N HIS A 30 9.25 -5.26 -6.50
CA HIS A 30 8.86 -4.52 -7.68
C HIS A 30 9.46 -3.11 -7.72
N GLY A 31 10.45 -2.87 -6.89
CA GLY A 31 11.20 -1.62 -6.91
C GLY A 31 10.60 -0.50 -6.08
N GLY A 32 9.54 -0.78 -5.34
CA GLY A 32 8.89 0.23 -4.52
C GLY A 32 9.47 0.28 -3.12
N ARG A 33 8.94 1.17 -2.32
CA ARG A 33 9.31 1.33 -0.93
C ARG A 33 8.09 1.17 -0.03
N ALA A 34 8.21 0.35 0.98
CA ALA A 34 7.16 0.21 1.98
C ALA A 34 7.42 1.20 3.11
N ALA A 35 6.41 1.96 3.48
CA ALA A 35 6.50 2.93 4.56
C ALA A 35 5.54 2.59 5.67
N SER A 36 5.82 3.03 6.87
CA SER A 36 4.98 2.76 8.02
C SER A 36 3.97 3.86 8.32
N SER A 37 4.10 5.00 7.70
CA SER A 37 3.17 6.11 7.94
C SER A 37 2.82 6.81 6.64
N VAL A 38 1.59 7.32 6.60
CA VAL A 38 1.08 8.04 5.43
C VAL A 38 1.61 9.47 5.44
N SER A 39 2.06 9.94 4.28
CA SER A 39 2.54 11.31 4.12
C SER A 39 2.21 11.78 2.71
N LYS A 40 2.50 13.03 2.43
CA LYS A 40 2.27 13.58 1.09
C LYS A 40 3.11 12.89 0.02
N LYS A 41 4.17 12.23 0.43
CA LYS A 41 5.04 11.50 -0.50
C LYS A 41 4.58 10.08 -0.76
N THR A 42 3.57 9.61 -0.04
CA THR A 42 3.01 8.28 -0.25
C THR A 42 2.31 8.23 -1.60
N SER A 43 2.64 7.24 -2.41
CA SER A 43 2.02 7.08 -3.73
C SER A 43 0.62 6.52 -3.63
N PHE A 44 0.44 5.50 -2.78
CA PHE A 44 -0.89 4.98 -2.48
C PHE A 44 -0.83 4.17 -1.18
N VAL A 45 -2.01 3.88 -0.65
CA VAL A 45 -2.13 3.08 0.57
C VAL A 45 -2.78 1.76 0.22
N LEU A 46 -2.17 0.66 0.65
CA LEU A 46 -2.74 -0.67 0.51
C LEU A 46 -3.49 -0.95 1.81
N ALA A 47 -4.81 -0.88 1.75
CA ALA A 47 -5.66 -1.01 2.92
C ALA A 47 -6.34 -2.36 2.96
N GLY A 48 -6.21 -3.04 4.09
CA GLY A 48 -6.95 -4.27 4.36
C GLY A 48 -8.10 -3.98 5.31
N GLU A 49 -8.58 -5.03 5.96
CA GLU A 49 -9.64 -4.88 6.94
C GLU A 49 -9.11 -4.14 8.17
N LYS A 50 -9.96 -3.35 8.80
CA LYS A 50 -9.62 -2.62 10.03
C LYS A 50 -8.42 -1.70 9.84
N ALA A 51 -8.36 -1.04 8.71
CA ALA A 51 -7.24 -0.16 8.39
C ALA A 51 -7.10 1.03 9.34
N GLY A 52 -8.18 1.49 9.94
CA GLY A 52 -8.12 2.47 11.00
C GLY A 52 -7.69 3.87 10.58
N SER A 53 -6.93 4.53 11.44
CA SER A 53 -6.61 5.93 11.27
C SER A 53 -5.70 6.23 10.08
N LYS A 54 -4.91 5.28 9.63
CA LYS A 54 -4.07 5.49 8.47
C LYS A 54 -4.89 5.69 7.20
N LEU A 55 -6.01 4.98 7.11
CA LEU A 55 -6.93 5.15 5.99
C LEU A 55 -7.51 6.56 5.98
N THR A 56 -7.94 7.03 7.13
CA THR A 56 -8.47 8.38 7.27
C THR A 56 -7.43 9.44 6.89
N LYS A 57 -6.20 9.22 7.33
CA LYS A 57 -5.12 10.15 7.02
C LYS A 57 -4.83 10.20 5.52
N ALA A 58 -4.86 9.04 4.86
CA ALA A 58 -4.65 8.98 3.42
C ALA A 58 -5.74 9.77 2.69
N GLU A 59 -6.98 9.61 3.11
CA GLU A 59 -8.09 10.34 2.53
C GLU A 59 -7.93 11.85 2.71
N SER A 60 -7.50 12.27 3.90
CA SER A 60 -7.26 13.69 4.19
C SER A 60 -6.18 14.29 3.30
N LEU A 61 -5.19 13.50 2.95
CA LEU A 61 -4.09 13.96 2.11
C LEU A 61 -4.36 13.79 0.62
N GLY A 62 -5.51 13.21 0.26
CA GLY A 62 -5.83 12.96 -1.13
C GLY A 62 -5.05 11.83 -1.75
N ILE A 63 -4.55 10.92 -0.94
CA ILE A 63 -3.76 9.80 -1.41
C ILE A 63 -4.68 8.64 -1.77
N PRO A 64 -4.50 8.00 -2.95
CA PRO A 64 -5.33 6.87 -3.34
C PRO A 64 -5.22 5.71 -2.36
N VAL A 65 -6.34 5.05 -2.12
CA VAL A 65 -6.38 3.87 -1.26
C VAL A 65 -6.86 2.71 -2.10
N ILE A 66 -6.13 1.62 -2.07
CA ILE A 66 -6.48 0.42 -2.85
C ILE A 66 -6.54 -0.78 -1.92
N ASP A 67 -7.23 -1.82 -2.36
CA ASP A 67 -7.32 -3.07 -1.61
C ASP A 67 -6.30 -4.07 -2.15
N GLU A 68 -6.28 -5.27 -1.54
CA GLU A 68 -5.34 -6.30 -1.94
C GLU A 68 -5.53 -6.73 -3.39
N ALA A 69 -6.77 -6.87 -3.81
CA ALA A 69 -7.06 -7.31 -5.18
C ALA A 69 -6.51 -6.31 -6.20
N ALA A 70 -6.72 -5.02 -5.96
CA ALA A 70 -6.19 -4.00 -6.85
C ALA A 70 -4.67 -3.97 -6.83
N PHE A 71 -4.08 -4.16 -5.65
CA PHE A 71 -2.64 -4.20 -5.49
C PHE A 71 -2.01 -5.33 -6.29
N LEU A 72 -2.54 -6.54 -6.15
CA LEU A 72 -2.01 -7.70 -6.87
C LEU A 72 -2.15 -7.53 -8.37
N LYS A 73 -3.25 -6.94 -8.81
CA LYS A 73 -3.47 -6.69 -10.22
C LYS A 73 -2.45 -5.71 -10.79
N MET A 74 -2.05 -4.72 -10.00
CA MET A 74 -1.02 -3.77 -10.41
C MET A 74 0.33 -4.44 -10.64
N LEU A 75 0.59 -5.54 -9.97
CA LEU A 75 1.87 -6.24 -10.05
C LEU A 75 1.97 -7.23 -11.21
N GLU A 76 0.86 -7.47 -11.88
CA GLU A 76 0.84 -8.39 -13.02
C GLU A 76 1.59 -7.85 -14.22
#